data_825210c6c388878b584b078b1bed9672
#
_entry.id   825210c6c388878b584b078b1bed9672
#
_cell.length_a   1.000
_cell.length_b   1.000
_cell.length_c   1.000
_cell.angle_alpha   90.00
_cell.angle_beta   90.00
_cell.angle_gamma   90.00
#
_symmetry.space_group_name_H-M   'P 1'
#
loop_
_entity.id
_entity.type
_entity.pdbx_description
1 polymer ?
#
loop_
_entity_poly.entity_id
_entity_poly.type
_entity_poly.pdbx_seq_one_letter_code
_entity_poly.pdbx_strand_id
1 'polypeptide(L)'
;MKPIYIVLASIGAIILFSFLGYRSLFNNAVGYQETVDEKWSNVQSAYQRRADLIPALVKQVKAGSKNEREILTQVTQARAGIVNAKTPDDLELMGKKINTAINLAYEAYPELTSTKLFVDFGRAVEGTENRINYARDEYNGSVKTYNTHIRSFFASMLLNRE
;
A
#
# COMPACT_ATOMS: atom_id res chain seq x y z
N MET A 1 -13.35 -45.19 -38.75
CA MET A 1 -13.01 -45.16 -37.31
C MET A 1 -14.23 -45.55 -36.52
N LYS A 2 -14.09 -46.41 -35.49
CA LYS A 2 -15.25 -46.80 -34.67
C LYS A 2 -15.80 -45.55 -33.94
N PRO A 3 -17.11 -45.30 -33.91
CA PRO A 3 -17.71 -44.09 -33.30
C PRO A 3 -17.26 -43.84 -31.84
N ILE A 4 -16.89 -44.90 -31.15
CA ILE A 4 -16.42 -44.85 -29.76
C ILE A 4 -15.11 -44.04 -29.62
N TYR A 5 -14.18 -44.08 -30.61
CA TYR A 5 -12.93 -43.30 -30.55
C TYR A 5 -13.18 -41.79 -30.74
N ILE A 6 -14.20 -41.43 -31.52
CA ILE A 6 -14.59 -40.03 -31.70
C ILE A 6 -15.18 -39.49 -30.39
N VAL A 7 -16.03 -40.27 -29.71
CA VAL A 7 -16.59 -39.87 -28.41
C VAL A 7 -15.51 -39.75 -27.35
N LEU A 8 -14.57 -40.70 -27.25
CA LEU A 8 -13.47 -40.61 -26.29
C LEU A 8 -12.54 -39.41 -26.59
N ALA A 9 -12.26 -39.15 -27.85
CA ALA A 9 -11.43 -37.98 -28.25
C ALA A 9 -12.13 -36.64 -27.92
N SER A 10 -13.47 -36.55 -28.13
CA SER A 10 -14.22 -35.34 -27.79
C SER A 10 -14.27 -35.11 -26.27
N ILE A 11 -14.46 -36.14 -25.45
CA ILE A 11 -14.41 -36.05 -23.99
C ILE A 11 -12.99 -35.60 -23.53
N GLY A 12 -11.94 -36.21 -24.06
CA GLY A 12 -10.56 -35.84 -23.78
C GLY A 12 -10.26 -34.37 -24.13
N ALA A 13 -10.75 -33.92 -25.28
CA ALA A 13 -10.60 -32.50 -25.68
C ALA A 13 -11.34 -31.56 -24.71
N ILE A 14 -12.57 -31.85 -24.31
CA ILE A 14 -13.33 -31.05 -23.34
C ILE A 14 -12.59 -30.96 -22.01
N ILE A 15 -12.08 -32.07 -21.50
CA ILE A 15 -11.31 -32.08 -20.23
C ILE A 15 -10.05 -31.23 -20.37
N LEU A 16 -9.30 -31.38 -21.46
CA LEU A 16 -8.08 -30.62 -21.71
C LEU A 16 -8.39 -29.12 -21.80
N PHE A 17 -9.36 -28.67 -22.56
CA PHE A 17 -9.74 -27.28 -22.68
C PHE A 17 -10.24 -26.70 -21.34
N SER A 18 -11.03 -27.46 -20.58
CA SER A 18 -11.48 -27.07 -19.24
C SER A 18 -10.31 -26.88 -18.29
N PHE A 19 -9.32 -27.77 -18.30
CA PHE A 19 -8.12 -27.69 -17.49
C PHE A 19 -7.25 -26.48 -17.86
N LEU A 20 -7.04 -26.24 -19.15
CA LEU A 20 -6.28 -25.07 -19.62
C LEU A 20 -6.99 -23.76 -19.25
N GLY A 21 -8.30 -23.71 -19.38
CA GLY A 21 -9.12 -22.57 -18.97
C GLY A 21 -9.01 -22.31 -17.46
N TYR A 22 -9.17 -23.34 -16.63
CA TYR A 22 -9.01 -23.22 -15.18
C TYR A 22 -7.62 -22.71 -14.78
N ARG A 23 -6.56 -23.29 -15.35
CA ARG A 23 -5.18 -22.88 -15.09
C ARG A 23 -4.95 -21.40 -15.44
N SER A 24 -5.50 -20.95 -16.55
CA SER A 24 -5.38 -19.54 -16.97
C SER A 24 -6.07 -18.60 -15.99
N LEU A 25 -7.31 -18.91 -15.58
CA LEU A 25 -8.06 -18.12 -14.61
C LEU A 25 -7.36 -18.05 -13.25
N PHE A 26 -6.87 -19.19 -12.77
CA PHE A 26 -6.15 -19.27 -11.50
C PHE A 26 -4.85 -18.47 -11.53
N ASN A 27 -4.02 -18.65 -12.57
CA ASN A 27 -2.76 -17.92 -12.69
C ASN A 27 -2.98 -16.40 -12.79
N ASN A 28 -4.03 -15.97 -13.47
CA ASN A 28 -4.37 -14.55 -13.54
C ASN A 28 -4.81 -14.01 -12.16
N ALA A 29 -5.59 -14.78 -11.39
CA ALA A 29 -5.99 -14.41 -10.04
C ALA A 29 -4.78 -14.23 -9.13
N VAL A 30 -3.82 -15.17 -9.17
CA VAL A 30 -2.55 -15.06 -8.43
C VAL A 30 -1.77 -13.80 -8.85
N GLY A 31 -1.64 -13.55 -10.16
CA GLY A 31 -0.91 -12.38 -10.65
C GLY A 31 -1.56 -11.05 -10.21
N TYR A 32 -2.89 -10.97 -10.16
CA TYR A 32 -3.58 -9.79 -9.65
C TYR A 32 -3.42 -9.65 -8.13
N GLN A 33 -3.42 -10.75 -7.37
CA GLN A 33 -3.18 -10.73 -5.93
C GLN A 33 -1.77 -10.23 -5.62
N GLU A 34 -0.74 -10.73 -6.28
CA GLU A 34 0.64 -10.25 -6.15
C GLU A 34 0.75 -8.74 -6.45
N THR A 35 0.00 -8.26 -7.45
CA THR A 35 -0.06 -6.83 -7.77
C THR A 35 -0.68 -6.03 -6.62
N VAL A 36 -1.73 -6.55 -5.98
CA VAL A 36 -2.33 -5.90 -4.79
C VAL A 36 -1.32 -5.79 -3.66
N ASP A 37 -0.57 -6.86 -3.39
CA ASP A 37 0.44 -6.90 -2.33
C ASP A 37 1.61 -5.95 -2.61
N GLU A 38 2.06 -5.87 -3.87
CA GLU A 38 3.05 -4.88 -4.32
C GLU A 38 2.56 -3.44 -4.08
N LYS A 39 1.33 -3.13 -4.52
CA LYS A 39 0.77 -1.78 -4.35
C LYS A 39 0.55 -1.43 -2.88
N TRP A 40 0.16 -2.41 -2.06
CA TRP A 40 0.09 -2.24 -0.60
C TRP A 40 1.44 -1.85 0.00
N SER A 41 2.51 -2.55 -0.36
CA SER A 41 3.88 -2.24 0.08
C SER A 41 4.31 -0.83 -0.35
N ASN A 42 3.87 -0.36 -1.53
CA ASN A 42 4.13 0.99 -2.00
C ASN A 42 3.42 2.05 -1.13
N VAL A 43 2.18 1.78 -0.69
CA VAL A 43 1.46 2.66 0.25
C VAL A 43 2.22 2.74 1.58
N GLN A 44 2.60 1.61 2.17
CA GLN A 44 3.39 1.57 3.41
C GLN A 44 4.70 2.36 3.27
N SER A 45 5.42 2.17 2.16
CA SER A 45 6.67 2.89 1.88
C SER A 45 6.47 4.40 1.77
N ALA A 46 5.36 4.86 1.20
CA ALA A 46 5.03 6.28 1.12
C ALA A 46 4.80 6.90 2.51
N TYR A 47 4.09 6.20 3.39
CA TYR A 47 3.92 6.62 4.79
C TYR A 47 5.23 6.63 5.57
N GLN A 48 6.10 5.62 5.38
CA GLN A 48 7.41 5.58 6.02
C GLN A 48 8.28 6.76 5.61
N ARG A 49 8.32 7.09 4.30
CA ARG A 49 9.07 8.26 3.81
C ARG A 49 8.60 9.56 4.46
N ARG A 50 7.29 9.73 4.66
CA ARG A 50 6.76 10.89 5.37
C ARG A 50 7.21 10.94 6.83
N ALA A 51 7.19 9.79 7.51
CA ALA A 51 7.66 9.68 8.89
C ALA A 51 9.16 9.99 9.02
N ASP A 52 9.97 9.67 8.01
CA ASP A 52 11.42 9.88 8.00
C ASP A 52 11.82 11.35 7.86
N LEU A 53 10.94 12.22 7.36
CA LEU A 53 11.22 13.67 7.27
C LEU A 53 11.41 14.30 8.65
N ILE A 54 10.73 13.82 9.69
CA ILE A 54 10.71 14.45 11.01
C ILE A 54 12.05 14.25 11.74
N PRO A 55 12.61 13.03 11.87
CA PRO A 55 13.95 12.85 12.44
C PRO A 55 15.03 13.59 11.66
N ALA A 56 14.89 13.72 10.35
CA ALA A 56 15.81 14.48 9.51
C ALA A 56 15.78 15.98 9.85
N LEU A 57 14.58 16.55 10.05
CA LEU A 57 14.41 17.93 10.49
C LEU A 57 15.00 18.14 11.88
N VAL A 58 14.60 17.33 12.88
CA VAL A 58 15.05 17.43 14.27
C VAL A 58 16.58 17.40 14.36
N LYS A 59 17.23 16.52 13.59
CA LYS A 59 18.69 16.43 13.53
C LYS A 59 19.36 17.72 13.02
N GLN A 60 18.72 18.45 12.11
CA GLN A 60 19.26 19.67 11.52
C GLN A 60 19.09 20.90 12.42
N VAL A 61 18.03 20.92 13.23
CA VAL A 61 17.69 22.06 14.10
C VAL A 61 18.67 22.22 15.27
N LYS A 62 19.43 21.19 15.66
CA LYS A 62 20.43 21.21 16.75
C LYS A 62 19.92 21.76 18.09
N ALA A 63 18.66 21.68 18.37
CA ALA A 63 18.06 22.26 19.56
C ALA A 63 17.56 21.14 20.48
N GLY A 64 18.10 21.03 21.69
CA GLY A 64 17.57 20.15 22.74
C GLY A 64 16.26 20.69 23.32
N SER A 65 15.20 20.71 22.51
CA SER A 65 13.89 21.12 23.01
C SER A 65 13.28 20.03 23.87
N LYS A 66 12.47 20.41 24.86
CA LYS A 66 11.76 19.46 25.72
C LYS A 66 10.81 18.54 24.89
N ASN A 67 10.36 19.03 23.74
CA ASN A 67 9.42 18.36 22.86
C ASN A 67 10.09 17.37 21.90
N GLU A 68 11.43 17.43 21.74
CA GLU A 68 12.17 16.57 20.81
C GLU A 68 11.93 15.07 21.07
N ARG A 69 11.98 14.68 22.36
CA ARG A 69 11.75 13.30 22.78
C ARG A 69 10.33 12.85 22.44
N GLU A 70 9.34 13.68 22.65
CA GLU A 70 7.95 13.39 22.33
C GLU A 70 7.75 13.25 20.82
N ILE A 71 8.26 14.19 20.02
CA ILE A 71 8.21 14.13 18.55
C ILE A 71 8.82 12.82 18.05
N LEU A 72 10.03 12.47 18.50
CA LEU A 72 10.71 11.25 18.07
C LEU A 72 9.99 9.98 18.54
N THR A 73 9.37 10.01 19.73
CA THR A 73 8.55 8.88 20.23
C THR A 73 7.34 8.65 19.35
N GLN A 74 6.59 9.70 19.00
CA GLN A 74 5.43 9.61 18.12
C GLN A 74 5.81 9.05 16.75
N VAL A 75 6.91 9.51 16.17
CA VAL A 75 7.41 9.03 14.88
C VAL A 75 7.81 7.55 14.97
N THR A 76 8.51 7.16 16.02
CA THR A 76 8.94 5.77 16.21
C THR A 76 7.74 4.83 16.32
N GLN A 77 6.72 5.23 17.09
CA GLN A 77 5.47 4.46 17.19
C GLN A 77 4.72 4.39 15.85
N ALA A 78 4.65 5.51 15.12
CA ALA A 78 4.01 5.53 13.80
C ALA A 78 4.73 4.60 12.82
N ARG A 79 6.08 4.62 12.79
CA ARG A 79 6.88 3.73 11.92
C ARG A 79 6.65 2.25 12.23
N ALA A 80 6.64 1.88 13.52
CA ALA A 80 6.34 0.52 13.93
C ALA A 80 4.91 0.10 13.52
N GLY A 81 3.92 1.00 13.68
CA GLY A 81 2.55 0.76 13.26
C GLY A 81 2.39 0.64 11.74
N ILE A 82 3.14 1.41 10.93
CA ILE A 82 3.11 1.30 9.46
C ILE A 82 3.58 -0.09 9.00
N VAL A 83 4.68 -0.58 9.57
CA VAL A 83 5.21 -1.92 9.21
C VAL A 83 4.21 -3.02 9.52
N ASN A 84 3.47 -2.88 10.62
CA ASN A 84 2.49 -3.87 11.10
C ASN A 84 1.07 -3.64 10.56
N ALA A 85 0.83 -2.57 9.80
CA ALA A 85 -0.47 -2.25 9.27
C ALA A 85 -0.93 -3.30 8.27
N LYS A 86 -2.16 -3.79 8.45
CA LYS A 86 -2.80 -4.78 7.59
C LYS A 86 -3.95 -4.19 6.77
N THR A 87 -4.44 -3.04 7.18
CA THR A 87 -5.59 -2.39 6.57
C THR A 87 -5.30 -0.93 6.23
N PRO A 88 -6.01 -0.34 5.25
CA PRO A 88 -5.94 1.10 4.98
C PRO A 88 -6.22 1.96 6.21
N ASP A 89 -7.14 1.54 7.08
CA ASP A 89 -7.50 2.27 8.32
C ASP A 89 -6.33 2.29 9.32
N ASP A 90 -5.56 1.19 9.42
CA ASP A 90 -4.34 1.16 10.23
C ASP A 90 -3.34 2.20 9.76
N LEU A 91 -3.12 2.30 8.43
CA LEU A 91 -2.21 3.28 7.85
C LEU A 91 -2.71 4.71 8.03
N GLU A 92 -4.03 4.95 7.93
CA GLU A 92 -4.60 6.27 8.20
C GLU A 92 -4.38 6.70 9.64
N LEU A 93 -4.55 5.79 10.61
CA LEU A 93 -4.25 6.06 12.01
C LEU A 93 -2.77 6.42 12.22
N MET A 94 -1.85 5.73 11.56
CA MET A 94 -0.42 6.06 11.61
C MET A 94 -0.14 7.40 10.93
N GLY A 95 -0.81 7.72 9.84
CA GLY A 95 -0.76 9.02 9.18
C GLY A 95 -1.17 10.16 10.10
N LYS A 96 -2.23 10.00 10.89
CA LYS A 96 -2.64 10.97 11.92
C LYS A 96 -1.56 11.20 12.97
N LYS A 97 -0.89 10.13 13.45
CA LYS A 97 0.25 10.25 14.38
C LYS A 97 1.44 11.01 13.77
N ILE A 98 1.75 10.75 12.50
CA ILE A 98 2.80 11.49 11.78
C ILE A 98 2.44 12.97 11.68
N ASN A 99 1.18 13.30 11.34
CA ASN A 99 0.72 14.68 11.27
C ASN A 99 0.80 15.39 12.63
N THR A 100 0.45 14.70 13.72
CA THR A 100 0.63 15.22 15.07
C THR A 100 2.12 15.54 15.35
N ALA A 101 3.02 14.63 15.00
CA ALA A 101 4.45 14.86 15.18
C ALA A 101 5.00 16.02 14.30
N ILE A 102 4.47 16.20 13.07
CA ILE A 102 4.78 17.35 12.20
C ILE A 102 4.34 18.67 12.86
N ASN A 103 3.11 18.72 13.37
CA ASN A 103 2.57 19.90 14.04
C ASN A 103 3.38 20.25 15.30
N LEU A 104 3.70 19.25 16.13
CA LEU A 104 4.58 19.43 17.30
C LEU A 104 5.96 19.98 16.90
N ALA A 105 6.50 19.58 15.74
CA ALA A 105 7.77 20.12 15.26
C ALA A 105 7.64 21.61 14.87
N TYR A 106 6.54 22.04 14.27
CA TYR A 106 6.30 23.47 14.00
C TYR A 106 6.11 24.28 15.29
N GLU A 107 5.40 23.73 16.28
CA GLU A 107 5.16 24.37 17.57
C GLU A 107 6.44 24.45 18.42
N ALA A 108 7.33 23.46 18.31
CA ALA A 108 8.57 23.42 19.08
C ALA A 108 9.63 24.43 18.60
N TYR A 109 9.52 24.90 17.35
CA TYR A 109 10.52 25.75 16.72
C TYR A 109 9.92 26.96 15.98
N PRO A 110 9.11 27.80 16.67
CA PRO A 110 8.37 28.89 16.01
C PRO A 110 9.28 29.93 15.33
N GLU A 111 10.46 30.16 15.88
CA GLU A 111 11.46 31.09 15.34
C GLU A 111 12.10 30.62 14.03
N LEU A 112 12.00 29.32 13.74
CA LEU A 112 12.59 28.74 12.54
C LEU A 112 11.58 28.58 11.39
N THR A 113 10.30 28.83 11.62
CA THR A 113 9.22 28.57 10.64
C THR A 113 9.38 29.36 9.34
N SER A 114 10.00 30.56 9.40
CA SER A 114 10.31 31.39 8.22
C SER A 114 11.63 31.05 7.55
N THR A 115 12.42 30.14 8.13
CA THR A 115 13.72 29.77 7.57
C THR A 115 13.57 28.86 6.33
N LYS A 116 14.59 28.89 5.48
CA LYS A 116 14.66 28.00 4.30
C LYS A 116 14.48 26.53 4.68
N LEU A 117 15.04 26.11 5.84
CA LEU A 117 14.93 24.74 6.34
C LEU A 117 13.46 24.31 6.53
N PHE A 118 12.64 25.13 7.19
CA PHE A 118 11.24 24.84 7.44
C PHE A 118 10.37 24.98 6.18
N VAL A 119 10.70 25.90 5.28
CA VAL A 119 10.04 26.01 3.97
C VAL A 119 10.30 24.76 3.13
N ASP A 120 11.54 24.27 3.08
CA ASP A 120 11.89 23.05 2.35
C ASP A 120 11.27 21.80 3.01
N PHE A 121 11.20 21.76 4.35
CA PHE A 121 10.48 20.72 5.07
C PHE A 121 8.98 20.70 4.73
N GLY A 122 8.31 21.85 4.72
CA GLY A 122 6.91 21.96 4.33
C GLY A 122 6.64 21.44 2.92
N ARG A 123 7.50 21.81 1.95
CA ARG A 123 7.41 21.28 0.58
C ARG A 123 7.62 19.76 0.52
N ALA A 124 8.56 19.25 1.33
CA ALA A 124 8.79 17.81 1.40
C ALA A 124 7.58 17.07 2.00
N VAL A 125 6.94 17.62 3.04
CA VAL A 125 5.72 17.09 3.65
C VAL A 125 4.59 17.04 2.62
N GLU A 126 4.36 18.14 1.88
CA GLU A 126 3.37 18.19 0.79
C GLU A 126 3.68 17.18 -0.32
N GLY A 127 4.93 17.08 -0.73
CA GLY A 127 5.37 16.10 -1.73
C GLY A 127 5.14 14.65 -1.30
N THR A 128 5.27 14.33 0.00
CA THR A 128 4.97 12.99 0.51
C THR A 128 3.47 12.72 0.60
N GLU A 129 2.64 13.74 0.88
CA GLU A 129 1.18 13.61 0.84
C GLU A 129 0.69 13.22 -0.55
N ASN A 130 1.17 13.93 -1.58
CA ASN A 130 0.85 13.61 -2.97
C ASN A 130 1.25 12.17 -3.34
N ARG A 131 2.41 11.70 -2.84
CA ARG A 131 2.85 10.30 -3.05
C ARG A 131 1.96 9.29 -2.33
N ILE A 132 1.50 9.59 -1.13
CA ILE A 132 0.55 8.73 -0.39
C ILE A 132 -0.76 8.62 -1.17
N ASN A 133 -1.31 9.74 -1.62
CA ASN A 133 -2.55 9.76 -2.39
C ASN A 133 -2.41 8.95 -3.68
N TYR A 134 -1.34 9.16 -4.44
CA TYR A 134 -1.06 8.39 -5.65
C TYR A 134 -0.93 6.88 -5.36
N ALA A 135 -0.18 6.50 -4.32
CA ALA A 135 0.00 5.09 -3.97
C ALA A 135 -1.33 4.43 -3.52
N ARG A 136 -2.19 5.17 -2.80
CA ARG A 136 -3.54 4.71 -2.42
C ARG A 136 -4.43 4.50 -3.63
N ASP A 137 -4.39 5.40 -4.62
CA ASP A 137 -5.17 5.27 -5.85
C ASP A 137 -4.73 4.04 -6.65
N GLU A 138 -3.43 3.81 -6.78
CA GLU A 138 -2.85 2.61 -7.41
C GLU A 138 -3.27 1.32 -6.69
N TYR A 139 -3.21 1.31 -5.36
CA TYR A 139 -3.67 0.18 -4.54
C TYR A 139 -5.16 -0.10 -4.75
N ASN A 140 -6.00 0.92 -4.66
CA ASN A 140 -7.45 0.78 -4.86
C ASN A 140 -7.77 0.29 -6.28
N GLY A 141 -7.03 0.75 -7.29
CA GLY A 141 -7.13 0.27 -8.66
C GLY A 141 -6.79 -1.21 -8.81
N SER A 142 -5.72 -1.67 -8.14
CA SER A 142 -5.31 -3.07 -8.16
C SER A 142 -6.33 -3.98 -7.45
N VAL A 143 -6.84 -3.56 -6.29
CA VAL A 143 -7.92 -4.26 -5.57
C VAL A 143 -9.19 -4.36 -6.42
N LYS A 144 -9.58 -3.29 -7.12
CA LYS A 144 -10.71 -3.31 -8.04
C LYS A 144 -10.50 -4.31 -9.17
N THR A 145 -9.31 -4.35 -9.76
CA THR A 145 -8.96 -5.29 -10.85
C THR A 145 -9.04 -6.74 -10.38
N TYR A 146 -8.41 -7.06 -9.23
CA TYR A 146 -8.48 -8.37 -8.60
C TYR A 146 -9.93 -8.78 -8.33
N ASN A 147 -10.70 -7.93 -7.65
CA ASN A 147 -12.10 -8.20 -7.33
C ASN A 147 -12.98 -8.39 -8.58
N THR A 148 -12.72 -7.64 -9.65
CA THR A 148 -13.46 -7.80 -10.92
C THR A 148 -13.13 -9.14 -11.54
N HIS A 149 -11.87 -9.58 -11.51
CA HIS A 149 -11.46 -10.87 -12.05
C HIS A 149 -12.13 -12.02 -11.30
N ILE A 150 -12.03 -12.07 -9.97
CA ILE A 150 -12.61 -13.19 -9.18
C ILE A 150 -14.14 -13.22 -9.19
N ARG A 151 -14.80 -12.07 -9.48
CA ARG A 151 -16.25 -11.97 -9.63
C ARG A 151 -16.75 -12.23 -11.04
N SER A 152 -15.85 -12.39 -12.03
CA SER A 152 -16.26 -12.74 -13.38
C SER A 152 -16.95 -14.10 -13.40
N PHE A 153 -17.86 -14.32 -14.37
CA PHE A 153 -18.75 -15.48 -14.39
C PHE A 153 -18.00 -16.82 -14.23
N PHE A 154 -16.97 -17.04 -15.04
CA PHE A 154 -16.22 -18.29 -14.97
C PHE A 154 -15.32 -18.40 -13.74
N ALA A 155 -14.67 -17.30 -13.33
CA ALA A 155 -13.81 -17.31 -12.16
C ALA A 155 -14.62 -17.54 -10.87
N SER A 156 -15.80 -16.97 -10.74
CA SER A 156 -16.67 -17.15 -9.58
C SER A 156 -17.20 -18.58 -9.41
N MET A 157 -17.28 -19.35 -10.51
CA MET A 157 -17.66 -20.78 -10.47
C MET A 157 -16.50 -21.68 -10.07
N LEU A 158 -15.25 -21.30 -10.41
CA LEU A 158 -14.08 -22.16 -10.34
C LEU A 158 -13.12 -21.78 -9.21
N LEU A 159 -13.14 -20.54 -8.77
CA LEU A 159 -12.31 -20.05 -7.68
C LEU A 159 -13.18 -19.96 -6.43
N ASN A 160 -12.89 -20.79 -5.42
CA ASN A 160 -13.54 -20.69 -4.12
C ASN A 160 -13.28 -19.30 -3.53
N ARG A 161 -14.35 -18.66 -3.10
CA ARG A 161 -14.30 -17.46 -2.29
C ARG A 161 -14.21 -17.91 -0.82
N GLU A 162 -13.04 -17.89 -0.26
CA GLU A 162 -12.86 -17.74 1.18
C GLU A 162 -12.61 -16.28 1.53
#